data_d72ab9b797ab2050736b76670812ec72
#
_entry.id   d72ab9b797ab2050736b76670812ec72
#
_cell.length_a   1.000
_cell.length_b   1.000
_cell.length_c   1.000
_cell.angle_alpha   90.00
_cell.angle_beta   90.00
_cell.angle_gamma   90.00
#
_symmetry.space_group_name_H-M   'P 1'
#
loop_
_entity.id
_entity.type
_entity.pdbx_description
1 polymer ?
#
loop_
_entity_poly.entity_id
_entity_poly.type
_entity_poly.pdbx_seq_one_letter_code
_entity_poly.pdbx_strand_id
1 'polypeptide(L)'
;ISISENNGDITSELSKYRRLIDKYFLGYIDEEKLKEGAIKGYIEGLDDPYTEYISKEDMDDYMADATGNFVGIGIYMVKNTESNKIMVLSPIKGSPAEKAGILPGDLIISVDGVSYTAEDMSVASNKIKGEAGTTVKMEILRGTETKEFELKRESIKVNPVEGKVLQNNIGYIEFSSFDEGTADEFKAKFEELQRQGIKSLIIDLRNNGGGIVDEALQIADYILNKDDVILYEVDKNNKEKVEKAEKDPIIDMPIILLTNENTASSSEILAGALKDNGKAKIVGTKTYGKGVIQQLLTLPDGSGLKITSEEYLTPNRTKINKVGIEPDEEVKLPDSVKNVLKVEEKDDTQLQKAIEMAK
;
A
#
# COMPACT_ATOMS: atom_id res chain seq x y z
N ILE A 1 -6.39 -36.45 -11.19
CA ILE A 1 -5.14 -35.89 -10.63
C ILE A 1 -4.45 -37.06 -9.98
N SER A 2 -3.44 -37.63 -10.65
CA SER A 2 -2.58 -38.69 -10.06
C SER A 2 -1.63 -38.02 -9.08
N ILE A 3 -1.89 -38.21 -7.80
CA ILE A 3 -0.91 -37.88 -6.75
C ILE A 3 0.19 -38.93 -6.85
N SER A 4 1.39 -38.50 -7.21
CA SER A 4 2.57 -39.35 -7.24
C SER A 4 2.90 -39.79 -5.82
N GLU A 5 2.93 -41.11 -5.61
CA GLU A 5 3.11 -41.79 -4.32
C GLU A 5 4.56 -41.73 -3.80
N ASN A 6 5.24 -40.56 -3.86
CA ASN A 6 6.64 -40.53 -3.37
C ASN A 6 7.05 -39.25 -2.65
N ASN A 7 6.12 -38.45 -2.17
CA ASN A 7 6.44 -37.45 -1.16
C ASN A 7 5.82 -37.91 0.17
N GLY A 8 6.64 -38.13 1.17
CA GLY A 8 6.19 -38.41 2.53
C GLY A 8 5.18 -37.31 2.91
N ASP A 9 3.96 -37.72 3.27
CA ASP A 9 2.91 -36.80 3.71
C ASP A 9 3.46 -35.93 4.84
N ILE A 10 3.42 -34.62 4.65
CA ILE A 10 3.89 -33.62 5.65
C ILE A 10 3.33 -33.92 7.04
N THR A 11 2.08 -34.40 7.11
CA THR A 11 1.42 -34.78 8.35
C THR A 11 2.16 -35.91 9.06
N SER A 12 2.63 -36.91 8.31
CA SER A 12 3.42 -38.03 8.83
C SER A 12 4.78 -37.55 9.35
N GLU A 13 5.44 -36.65 8.62
CA GLU A 13 6.73 -36.11 9.04
C GLU A 13 6.57 -35.25 10.31
N LEU A 14 5.62 -34.34 10.36
CA LEU A 14 5.34 -33.52 11.55
C LEU A 14 5.00 -34.39 12.77
N SER A 15 4.28 -35.49 12.58
CA SER A 15 3.94 -36.45 13.65
C SER A 15 5.18 -37.15 14.24
N LYS A 16 6.23 -37.37 13.45
CA LYS A 16 7.52 -37.91 13.95
C LYS A 16 8.21 -36.88 14.84
N TYR A 17 8.33 -35.65 14.38
CA TYR A 17 8.93 -34.56 15.17
C TYR A 17 8.13 -34.29 16.44
N ARG A 18 6.80 -34.30 16.36
CA ARG A 18 5.93 -34.13 17.51
C ARG A 18 6.24 -35.16 18.62
N ARG A 19 6.34 -36.45 18.29
CA ARG A 19 6.69 -37.50 19.24
C ARG A 19 8.06 -37.28 19.90
N LEU A 20 9.05 -36.76 19.14
CA LEU A 20 10.37 -36.44 19.67
C LEU A 20 10.32 -35.24 20.61
N ILE A 21 9.56 -34.20 20.27
CA ILE A 21 9.32 -33.03 21.11
C ILE A 21 8.68 -33.46 22.42
N ASP A 22 7.58 -34.21 22.38
CA ASP A 22 6.87 -34.69 23.57
C ASP A 22 7.77 -35.53 24.49
N LYS A 23 8.72 -36.27 23.91
CA LYS A 23 9.62 -37.15 24.65
C LYS A 23 10.82 -36.44 25.27
N TYR A 24 11.37 -35.44 24.59
CA TYR A 24 12.70 -34.90 24.92
C TYR A 24 12.72 -33.40 25.24
N PHE A 25 11.69 -32.62 24.87
CA PHE A 25 11.68 -31.21 25.14
C PHE A 25 11.44 -30.92 26.62
N LEU A 26 12.33 -30.16 27.22
CA LEU A 26 12.29 -29.86 28.66
C LEU A 26 11.28 -28.75 29.03
N GLY A 27 10.94 -27.89 28.05
CA GLY A 27 10.10 -26.71 28.30
C GLY A 27 8.59 -27.00 28.21
N TYR A 28 7.81 -25.93 28.40
CA TYR A 28 6.37 -25.96 28.15
C TYR A 28 6.09 -25.96 26.64
N ILE A 29 5.20 -26.82 26.20
CA ILE A 29 4.75 -26.90 24.81
C ILE A 29 3.46 -26.08 24.67
N ASP A 30 3.55 -24.96 23.97
CA ASP A 30 2.40 -24.19 23.55
C ASP A 30 1.90 -24.73 22.19
N GLU A 31 0.78 -25.44 22.23
CA GLU A 31 0.21 -26.12 21.09
C GLU A 31 -0.19 -25.16 19.96
N GLU A 32 -0.76 -24.01 20.31
CA GLU A 32 -1.20 -23.04 19.31
C GLU A 32 0.00 -22.40 18.61
N LYS A 33 1.04 -22.02 19.34
CA LYS A 33 2.28 -21.51 18.73
C LYS A 33 2.97 -22.54 17.85
N LEU A 34 2.97 -23.79 18.26
CA LEU A 34 3.59 -24.86 17.48
C LEU A 34 2.84 -25.10 16.17
N LYS A 35 1.50 -25.13 16.23
CA LYS A 35 0.60 -25.24 15.07
C LYS A 35 0.77 -24.07 14.11
N GLU A 36 0.71 -22.85 14.65
CA GLU A 36 0.83 -21.62 13.86
C GLU A 36 2.18 -21.52 13.17
N GLY A 37 3.28 -21.83 13.89
CA GLY A 37 4.63 -21.87 13.33
C GLY A 37 4.77 -22.91 12.21
N ALA A 38 4.14 -24.07 12.33
CA ALA A 38 4.13 -25.09 11.29
C ALA A 38 3.38 -24.63 10.03
N ILE A 39 2.20 -24.02 10.18
CA ILE A 39 1.40 -23.49 9.06
C ILE A 39 2.17 -22.37 8.35
N LYS A 40 2.68 -21.42 9.12
CA LYS A 40 3.46 -20.29 8.60
C LYS A 40 4.66 -20.76 7.80
N GLY A 41 5.49 -21.65 8.37
CA GLY A 41 6.67 -22.20 7.68
C GLY A 41 6.31 -23.02 6.43
N TYR A 42 5.18 -23.73 6.43
CA TYR A 42 4.71 -24.46 5.26
C TYR A 42 4.35 -23.51 4.11
N ILE A 43 3.68 -22.41 4.40
CA ILE A 43 3.28 -21.39 3.42
C ILE A 43 4.51 -20.60 2.94
N GLU A 44 5.41 -20.22 3.84
CA GLU A 44 6.68 -19.57 3.50
C GLU A 44 7.55 -20.41 2.55
N GLY A 45 7.41 -21.74 2.60
CA GLY A 45 8.08 -22.67 1.69
C GLY A 45 7.66 -22.54 0.21
N LEU A 46 6.63 -21.75 -0.11
CA LEU A 46 6.28 -21.42 -1.50
C LEU A 46 7.27 -20.44 -2.14
N ASP A 47 8.10 -19.77 -1.33
CA ASP A 47 9.09 -18.78 -1.78
C ASP A 47 8.44 -17.63 -2.61
N ASP A 48 7.19 -17.33 -2.29
CA ASP A 48 6.45 -16.21 -2.86
C ASP A 48 6.34 -15.08 -1.83
N PRO A 49 6.93 -13.89 -2.07
CA PRO A 49 6.96 -12.81 -1.10
C PRO A 49 5.59 -12.19 -0.81
N TYR A 50 4.57 -12.55 -1.58
CA TYR A 50 3.22 -11.98 -1.48
C TYR A 50 2.21 -12.95 -0.87
N THR A 51 2.54 -14.25 -0.80
CA THR A 51 1.70 -15.27 -0.19
C THR A 51 2.05 -15.41 1.28
N GLU A 52 1.05 -15.23 2.16
CA GLU A 52 1.27 -15.26 3.60
C GLU A 52 0.09 -15.84 4.37
N TYR A 53 0.38 -16.46 5.50
CA TYR A 53 -0.60 -16.81 6.51
C TYR A 53 -0.86 -15.64 7.42
N ILE A 54 -2.14 -15.34 7.68
CA ILE A 54 -2.57 -14.29 8.60
C ILE A 54 -3.27 -14.95 9.76
N SER A 55 -2.75 -14.74 10.98
CA SER A 55 -3.37 -15.31 12.17
C SER A 55 -4.75 -14.70 12.40
N LYS A 56 -5.59 -15.40 13.17
CA LYS A 56 -6.90 -14.86 13.56
C LYS A 56 -6.78 -13.52 14.30
N GLU A 57 -5.75 -13.39 15.13
CA GLU A 57 -5.50 -12.18 15.91
C GLU A 57 -5.09 -10.99 15.03
N ASP A 58 -4.36 -11.26 13.93
CA ASP A 58 -3.88 -10.24 13.00
C ASP A 58 -4.89 -9.91 11.88
N MET A 59 -5.97 -10.69 11.74
CA MET A 59 -6.90 -10.55 10.61
C MET A 59 -7.62 -9.20 10.61
N ASP A 60 -8.05 -8.71 11.77
CA ASP A 60 -8.75 -7.42 11.88
C ASP A 60 -7.81 -6.27 11.53
N ASP A 61 -6.55 -6.32 11.98
CA ASP A 61 -5.52 -5.34 11.62
C ASP A 61 -5.18 -5.41 10.12
N TYR A 62 -5.07 -6.61 9.58
CA TYR A 62 -4.85 -6.80 8.15
C TYR A 62 -6.00 -6.20 7.30
N MET A 63 -7.24 -6.42 7.70
CA MET A 63 -8.40 -5.87 7.00
C MET A 63 -8.46 -4.35 7.11
N ALA A 64 -8.11 -3.78 8.25
CA ALA A 64 -8.01 -2.34 8.44
C ALA A 64 -6.93 -1.73 7.53
N ASP A 65 -5.76 -2.37 7.46
CA ASP A 65 -4.66 -1.95 6.59
C ASP A 65 -5.04 -2.05 5.10
N ALA A 66 -5.71 -3.14 4.72
CA ALA A 66 -6.11 -3.39 3.32
C ALA A 66 -7.19 -2.42 2.81
N THR A 67 -8.04 -1.91 3.71
CA THR A 67 -9.12 -0.98 3.36
C THR A 67 -8.74 0.49 3.58
N GLY A 68 -7.57 0.77 4.17
CA GLY A 68 -7.16 2.13 4.55
C GLY A 68 -7.95 2.71 5.74
N ASN A 69 -8.74 1.88 6.42
CA ASN A 69 -9.58 2.26 7.55
C ASN A 69 -8.87 2.00 8.88
N PHE A 70 -8.09 2.96 9.33
CA PHE A 70 -7.42 2.86 10.62
C PHE A 70 -8.22 3.56 11.72
N VAL A 71 -8.33 2.92 12.88
CA VAL A 71 -8.85 3.57 14.08
C VAL A 71 -7.71 3.73 15.07
N GLY A 72 -7.34 4.96 15.34
CA GLY A 72 -6.22 5.30 16.22
C GLY A 72 -6.02 6.79 16.33
N ILE A 73 -4.78 7.21 16.52
CA ILE A 73 -4.40 8.62 16.64
C ILE A 73 -3.76 9.21 15.39
N GLY A 74 -3.39 8.37 14.39
CA GLY A 74 -2.83 8.77 13.11
C GLY A 74 -1.37 9.20 13.17
N ILE A 75 -0.48 8.24 13.38
CA ILE A 75 0.97 8.42 13.27
C ILE A 75 1.61 7.30 12.46
N TYR A 76 2.60 7.65 11.66
CA TYR A 76 3.56 6.69 11.12
C TYR A 76 4.72 6.54 12.10
N MET A 77 5.11 5.29 12.36
CA MET A 77 6.15 4.97 13.32
C MET A 77 7.26 4.15 12.68
N VAL A 78 8.48 4.34 13.17
CA VAL A 78 9.65 3.55 12.79
C VAL A 78 10.47 3.17 14.02
N LYS A 79 11.25 2.11 13.90
CA LYS A 79 12.25 1.75 14.91
C LYS A 79 13.45 2.70 14.81
N ASN A 80 13.77 3.38 15.90
CA ASN A 80 15.03 4.11 16.02
C ASN A 80 16.04 3.23 16.76
N THR A 81 16.98 2.67 16.02
CA THR A 81 17.97 1.73 16.55
C THR A 81 19.02 2.38 17.45
N GLU A 82 19.32 3.66 17.25
CA GLU A 82 20.31 4.40 18.05
C GLU A 82 19.81 4.63 19.49
N SER A 83 18.54 5.02 19.64
CA SER A 83 17.94 5.26 20.95
C SER A 83 17.23 4.03 21.53
N ASN A 84 17.09 2.97 20.76
CA ASN A 84 16.24 1.81 21.05
C ASN A 84 14.80 2.21 21.42
N LYS A 85 14.24 3.21 20.73
CA LYS A 85 12.89 3.73 20.92
C LYS A 85 12.06 3.64 19.64
N ILE A 86 10.75 3.72 19.80
CA ILE A 86 9.82 3.91 18.69
C ILE A 86 9.80 5.40 18.38
N MET A 87 10.05 5.77 17.13
CA MET A 87 10.05 7.16 16.69
C MET A 87 8.86 7.46 15.80
N VAL A 88 8.22 8.60 16.02
CA VAL A 88 7.21 9.13 15.11
C VAL A 88 7.92 9.60 13.84
N LEU A 89 7.64 8.96 12.72
CA LEU A 89 8.12 9.39 11.41
C LEU A 89 7.38 10.65 10.97
N SER A 90 6.04 10.62 11.06
CA SER A 90 5.17 11.78 10.85
C SER A 90 3.77 11.52 11.42
N PRO A 91 3.06 12.55 11.89
CA PRO A 91 1.61 12.46 12.07
C PRO A 91 0.92 12.47 10.69
N ILE A 92 -0.25 11.83 10.63
CA ILE A 92 -1.11 11.84 9.45
C ILE A 92 -1.90 13.14 9.43
N LYS A 93 -2.00 13.79 8.27
CA LYS A 93 -2.72 15.05 8.09
C LYS A 93 -4.17 14.95 8.56
N GLY A 94 -4.61 15.90 9.34
CA GLY A 94 -5.96 15.97 9.91
C GLY A 94 -6.22 15.02 11.08
N SER A 95 -5.24 14.20 11.46
CA SER A 95 -5.38 13.23 12.55
C SER A 95 -5.40 13.85 13.95
N PRO A 96 -5.88 13.11 14.97
CA PRO A 96 -5.77 13.53 16.37
C PRO A 96 -4.33 13.85 16.80
N ALA A 97 -3.35 13.09 16.32
CA ALA A 97 -1.94 13.31 16.63
C ALA A 97 -1.43 14.66 16.09
N GLU A 98 -1.75 14.97 14.81
CA GLU A 98 -1.37 16.26 14.23
C GLU A 98 -2.03 17.43 14.97
N LYS A 99 -3.34 17.32 15.21
CA LYS A 99 -4.12 18.37 15.94
C LYS A 99 -3.59 18.60 17.36
N ALA A 100 -3.09 17.56 18.02
CA ALA A 100 -2.51 17.64 19.35
C ALA A 100 -1.05 18.16 19.34
N GLY A 101 -0.42 18.26 18.18
CA GLY A 101 0.95 18.76 18.05
C GLY A 101 2.03 17.71 18.27
N ILE A 102 1.77 16.45 17.98
CA ILE A 102 2.81 15.42 17.81
C ILE A 102 3.60 15.76 16.55
N LEU A 103 4.92 15.65 16.62
CA LEU A 103 5.83 16.06 15.56
C LEU A 103 6.71 14.89 15.06
N PRO A 104 7.21 14.98 13.82
CA PRO A 104 8.26 14.09 13.36
C PRO A 104 9.47 14.12 14.27
N GLY A 105 10.03 12.95 14.59
CA GLY A 105 11.17 12.81 15.48
C GLY A 105 10.84 12.63 16.95
N ASP A 106 9.57 12.77 17.36
CA ASP A 106 9.16 12.43 18.73
C ASP A 106 9.40 10.96 19.03
N LEU A 107 9.98 10.66 20.19
CA LEU A 107 10.24 9.29 20.63
C LEU A 107 9.15 8.85 21.62
N ILE A 108 8.46 7.76 21.33
CA ILE A 108 7.43 7.21 22.21
C ILE A 108 8.11 6.52 23.38
N ILE A 109 7.81 6.97 24.60
CA ILE A 109 8.32 6.40 25.86
C ILE A 109 7.34 5.38 26.42
N SER A 110 6.07 5.75 26.53
CA SER A 110 5.02 4.90 27.06
C SER A 110 3.67 5.12 26.38
N VAL A 111 2.84 4.09 26.42
CA VAL A 111 1.43 4.12 25.99
C VAL A 111 0.59 3.56 27.14
N ASP A 112 -0.39 4.30 27.61
CA ASP A 112 -1.22 3.97 28.78
C ASP A 112 -0.39 3.53 30.01
N GLY A 113 0.74 4.21 30.25
CA GLY A 113 1.65 3.96 31.36
C GLY A 113 2.58 2.74 31.20
N VAL A 114 2.53 2.03 30.06
CA VAL A 114 3.42 0.91 29.76
C VAL A 114 4.55 1.40 28.85
N SER A 115 5.80 1.18 29.25
CA SER A 115 6.98 1.56 28.49
C SER A 115 7.27 0.56 27.38
N TYR A 116 7.70 1.08 26.22
CA TYR A 116 8.04 0.30 25.03
C TYR A 116 9.41 0.66 24.49
N THR A 117 10.08 -0.34 23.91
CA THR A 117 11.33 -0.20 23.16
C THR A 117 11.06 -0.34 21.66
N ALA A 118 12.08 -0.14 20.83
CA ALA A 118 11.97 -0.33 19.38
C ALA A 118 11.50 -1.75 19.01
N GLU A 119 11.88 -2.77 19.79
CA GLU A 119 11.48 -4.16 19.53
C GLU A 119 9.98 -4.39 19.77
N ASP A 120 9.36 -3.60 20.64
CA ASP A 120 7.95 -3.73 21.02
C ASP A 120 7.01 -2.94 20.08
N MET A 121 7.50 -2.46 18.93
CA MET A 121 6.76 -1.53 18.07
C MET A 121 5.37 -2.05 17.66
N SER A 122 5.24 -3.34 17.35
CA SER A 122 3.95 -3.95 17.00
C SER A 122 2.98 -3.95 18.18
N VAL A 123 3.47 -4.28 19.38
CA VAL A 123 2.65 -4.29 20.60
C VAL A 123 2.19 -2.86 20.93
N ALA A 124 3.10 -1.90 20.83
CA ALA A 124 2.78 -0.48 21.05
C ALA A 124 1.76 0.02 20.01
N SER A 125 1.92 -0.36 18.74
CA SER A 125 0.96 -0.03 17.68
C SER A 125 -0.44 -0.53 18.00
N ASN A 126 -0.58 -1.79 18.41
CA ASN A 126 -1.86 -2.37 18.79
C ASN A 126 -2.48 -1.68 20.02
N LYS A 127 -1.66 -1.18 20.93
CA LYS A 127 -2.14 -0.38 22.08
C LYS A 127 -2.60 1.03 21.68
N ILE A 128 -1.93 1.62 20.69
CA ILE A 128 -2.29 2.95 20.17
C ILE A 128 -3.59 2.87 19.36
N LYS A 129 -3.77 1.81 18.56
CA LYS A 129 -5.04 1.47 17.92
C LYS A 129 -6.10 1.15 18.97
N GLY A 130 -7.36 1.09 18.55
CA GLY A 130 -8.47 0.69 19.43
C GLY A 130 -9.79 1.24 18.92
N GLU A 131 -10.85 1.08 19.71
CA GLU A 131 -12.19 1.51 19.35
C GLU A 131 -12.29 3.04 19.19
N ALA A 132 -12.96 3.50 18.14
CA ALA A 132 -13.20 4.91 17.89
C ALA A 132 -13.93 5.58 19.06
N GLY A 133 -13.49 6.76 19.44
CA GLY A 133 -14.05 7.51 20.57
C GLY A 133 -13.40 7.20 21.92
N THR A 134 -12.62 6.14 22.03
CA THR A 134 -11.81 5.86 23.24
C THR A 134 -10.55 6.72 23.29
N THR A 135 -9.95 6.84 24.47
CA THR A 135 -8.77 7.67 24.70
C THR A 135 -7.53 6.80 24.94
N VAL A 136 -6.39 7.25 24.43
CA VAL A 136 -5.07 6.70 24.72
C VAL A 136 -4.16 7.77 25.29
N LYS A 137 -3.39 7.43 26.30
CA LYS A 137 -2.38 8.32 26.90
C LYS A 137 -1.01 7.96 26.37
N MET A 138 -0.27 8.94 25.89
CA MET A 138 1.07 8.76 25.38
C MET A 138 2.05 9.70 26.07
N GLU A 139 3.19 9.16 26.45
CA GLU A 139 4.33 9.92 26.90
C GLU A 139 5.43 9.86 25.84
N ILE A 140 5.90 11.02 25.40
CA ILE A 140 6.92 11.13 24.36
C ILE A 140 8.11 11.95 24.86
N LEU A 141 9.28 11.69 24.29
CA LEU A 141 10.49 12.50 24.45
C LEU A 141 10.72 13.32 23.19
N ARG A 142 10.71 14.63 23.34
CA ARG A 142 11.03 15.62 22.29
C ARG A 142 12.30 16.37 22.66
N GLY A 143 13.41 16.04 22.01
CA GLY A 143 14.71 16.51 22.44
C GLY A 143 15.03 16.02 23.85
N THR A 144 15.04 16.91 24.84
CA THR A 144 15.27 16.56 26.27
C THR A 144 13.99 16.67 27.13
N GLU A 145 12.87 17.08 26.53
CA GLU A 145 11.62 17.27 27.25
C GLU A 145 10.68 16.08 27.09
N THR A 146 10.15 15.61 28.21
CA THR A 146 9.05 14.67 28.24
C THR A 146 7.72 15.40 28.13
N LYS A 147 6.84 14.95 27.23
CA LYS A 147 5.51 15.50 27.03
C LYS A 147 4.46 14.41 27.13
N GLU A 148 3.35 14.73 27.75
CA GLU A 148 2.19 13.84 27.84
C GLU A 148 1.08 14.30 26.89
N PHE A 149 0.45 13.35 26.21
CA PHE A 149 -0.67 13.57 25.34
C PHE A 149 -1.80 12.62 25.73
N GLU A 150 -3.01 13.15 25.81
CA GLU A 150 -4.24 12.37 25.91
C GLU A 150 -5.02 12.55 24.62
N LEU A 151 -5.11 11.48 23.82
CA LEU A 151 -5.59 11.52 22.45
C LEU A 151 -6.82 10.64 22.30
N LYS A 152 -7.85 11.19 21.67
CA LYS A 152 -9.05 10.44 21.32
C LYS A 152 -8.79 9.68 20.03
N ARG A 153 -9.08 8.37 20.02
CA ARG A 153 -9.02 7.56 18.80
C ARG A 153 -10.14 7.93 17.86
N GLU A 154 -9.79 8.11 16.61
CA GLU A 154 -10.73 8.41 15.52
C GLU A 154 -10.48 7.47 14.36
N SER A 155 -11.46 7.31 13.48
CA SER A 155 -11.24 6.71 12.17
C SER A 155 -10.37 7.66 11.36
N ILE A 156 -9.21 7.17 10.93
CA ILE A 156 -8.19 7.97 10.24
C ILE A 156 -8.24 7.62 8.76
N LYS A 157 -8.43 8.63 7.92
CA LYS A 157 -8.25 8.49 6.49
C LYS A 157 -6.78 8.77 6.15
N VAL A 158 -6.08 7.75 5.72
CA VAL A 158 -4.60 7.77 5.56
C VAL A 158 -4.16 8.43 4.27
N ASN A 159 -5.03 8.49 3.28
CA ASN A 159 -4.65 8.88 1.92
C ASN A 159 -5.66 9.84 1.29
N PRO A 160 -5.60 11.13 1.60
CA PRO A 160 -6.40 12.10 0.89
C PRO A 160 -5.91 12.23 -0.56
N VAL A 161 -6.84 12.29 -1.51
CA VAL A 161 -6.55 12.73 -2.87
C VAL A 161 -6.36 14.24 -2.83
N GLU A 162 -5.15 14.69 -3.05
CA GLU A 162 -4.80 16.10 -3.10
C GLU A 162 -4.69 16.60 -4.53
N GLY A 163 -5.01 17.87 -4.77
CA GLY A 163 -4.90 18.46 -6.09
C GLY A 163 -4.81 19.96 -6.06
N LYS A 164 -4.18 20.51 -7.08
CA LYS A 164 -3.98 21.95 -7.27
C LYS A 164 -3.90 22.28 -8.76
N VAL A 165 -4.14 23.54 -9.08
CA VAL A 165 -3.86 24.08 -10.42
C VAL A 165 -2.43 24.62 -10.43
N LEU A 166 -1.63 24.12 -11.35
CA LEU A 166 -0.29 24.59 -11.64
C LEU A 166 -0.32 25.70 -12.70
N GLN A 167 0.84 26.26 -13.02
CA GLN A 167 1.00 27.22 -14.12
C GLN A 167 0.43 26.64 -15.43
N ASN A 168 0.02 27.51 -16.35
CA ASN A 168 -0.56 27.16 -17.67
C ASN A 168 -1.89 26.37 -17.60
N ASN A 169 -2.66 26.52 -16.52
CA ASN A 169 -3.90 25.79 -16.30
C ASN A 169 -3.74 24.27 -16.35
N ILE A 170 -2.65 23.77 -15.81
CA ILE A 170 -2.40 22.34 -15.66
C ILE A 170 -2.96 21.90 -14.31
N GLY A 171 -3.87 20.91 -14.32
CA GLY A 171 -4.29 20.25 -13.10
C GLY A 171 -3.21 19.29 -12.60
N TYR A 172 -3.05 19.19 -11.30
CA TYR A 172 -2.17 18.22 -10.65
C TYR A 172 -2.97 17.49 -9.58
N ILE A 173 -2.97 16.17 -9.61
CA ILE A 173 -3.61 15.32 -8.61
C ILE A 173 -2.59 14.28 -8.14
N GLU A 174 -2.46 14.12 -6.84
CA GLU A 174 -1.62 13.11 -6.19
C GLU A 174 -2.39 12.33 -5.13
N PHE A 175 -2.02 11.08 -4.96
CA PHE A 175 -2.48 10.19 -3.88
C PHE A 175 -1.50 9.02 -3.74
N SER A 176 -1.30 8.54 -2.51
CA SER A 176 -0.22 7.61 -2.19
C SER A 176 -0.63 6.14 -2.18
N SER A 177 -1.93 5.84 -2.25
CA SER A 177 -2.48 4.48 -2.34
C SER A 177 -3.88 4.48 -2.95
N PHE A 178 -4.38 3.30 -3.29
CA PHE A 178 -5.76 3.10 -3.72
C PHE A 178 -6.56 2.52 -2.55
N ASP A 179 -7.03 3.40 -1.66
CA ASP A 179 -7.87 3.05 -0.53
C ASP A 179 -9.36 3.11 -0.93
N GLU A 180 -10.24 2.59 -0.08
CA GLU A 180 -11.68 2.66 -0.31
C GLU A 180 -12.17 4.09 -0.51
N GLY A 181 -12.82 4.35 -1.63
CA GLY A 181 -13.34 5.66 -2.02
C GLY A 181 -12.34 6.59 -2.71
N THR A 182 -11.11 6.14 -2.98
CA THR A 182 -10.10 6.95 -3.70
C THR A 182 -10.59 7.39 -5.08
N ALA A 183 -11.29 6.53 -5.81
CA ALA A 183 -11.81 6.86 -7.14
C ALA A 183 -12.87 7.98 -7.10
N ASP A 184 -13.76 7.95 -6.13
CA ASP A 184 -14.77 9.01 -5.95
C ASP A 184 -14.12 10.33 -5.54
N GLU A 185 -13.11 10.31 -4.67
CA GLU A 185 -12.34 11.50 -4.32
C GLU A 185 -11.53 12.07 -5.48
N PHE A 186 -10.91 11.17 -6.26
CA PHE A 186 -10.21 11.56 -7.48
C PHE A 186 -11.15 12.28 -8.44
N LYS A 187 -12.34 11.72 -8.68
CA LYS A 187 -13.37 12.33 -9.52
C LYS A 187 -13.79 13.71 -8.98
N ALA A 188 -14.10 13.79 -7.69
CA ALA A 188 -14.49 15.06 -7.06
C ALA A 188 -13.39 16.12 -7.17
N LYS A 189 -12.13 15.72 -6.96
CA LYS A 189 -10.97 16.60 -7.11
C LYS A 189 -10.79 17.04 -8.56
N PHE A 190 -10.90 16.13 -9.52
CA PHE A 190 -10.86 16.47 -10.95
C PHE A 190 -11.94 17.48 -11.32
N GLU A 191 -13.18 17.26 -10.90
CA GLU A 191 -14.29 18.18 -11.17
C GLU A 191 -14.07 19.57 -10.54
N GLU A 192 -13.46 19.63 -9.36
CA GLU A 192 -13.04 20.88 -8.72
C GLU A 192 -12.02 21.65 -9.59
N LEU A 193 -10.98 20.95 -10.06
CA LEU A 193 -9.94 21.53 -10.91
C LEU A 193 -10.49 21.92 -12.30
N GLN A 194 -11.40 21.11 -12.85
CA GLN A 194 -12.06 21.40 -14.13
C GLN A 194 -12.85 22.70 -14.07
N ARG A 195 -13.57 22.98 -12.97
CA ARG A 195 -14.24 24.25 -12.75
C ARG A 195 -13.28 25.45 -12.68
N GLN A 196 -12.02 25.20 -12.33
CA GLN A 196 -10.96 26.22 -12.35
C GLN A 196 -10.31 26.39 -13.73
N GLY A 197 -10.77 25.64 -14.76
CA GLY A 197 -10.37 25.82 -16.14
C GLY A 197 -9.07 25.15 -16.53
N ILE A 198 -8.74 24.00 -15.92
CA ILE A 198 -7.59 23.21 -16.34
C ILE A 198 -7.76 22.71 -17.80
N LYS A 199 -6.66 22.59 -18.53
CA LYS A 199 -6.62 22.14 -19.93
C LYS A 199 -5.87 20.83 -20.13
N SER A 200 -5.12 20.41 -19.14
CA SER A 200 -4.40 19.14 -19.07
C SER A 200 -4.27 18.71 -17.62
N LEU A 201 -3.93 17.44 -17.41
CA LEU A 201 -3.86 16.84 -16.08
C LEU A 201 -2.53 16.10 -15.89
N ILE A 202 -1.90 16.32 -14.76
CA ILE A 202 -0.81 15.48 -14.26
C ILE A 202 -1.35 14.64 -13.12
N ILE A 203 -1.20 13.33 -13.21
CA ILE A 203 -1.53 12.38 -12.14
C ILE A 203 -0.21 11.85 -11.58
N ASP A 204 0.06 12.10 -10.31
CA ASP A 204 1.29 11.67 -9.65
C ASP A 204 1.07 10.34 -8.93
N LEU A 205 1.68 9.29 -9.47
CA LEU A 205 1.68 7.93 -8.91
C LEU A 205 3.04 7.57 -8.28
N ARG A 206 3.95 8.53 -8.14
CA ARG A 206 5.23 8.30 -7.47
C ARG A 206 4.99 7.92 -6.03
N ASN A 207 5.72 6.93 -5.55
CA ASN A 207 5.59 6.36 -4.19
C ASN A 207 4.20 5.78 -3.87
N ASN A 208 3.37 5.55 -4.88
CA ASN A 208 2.09 4.87 -4.72
C ASN A 208 2.26 3.37 -4.92
N GLY A 209 2.27 2.62 -3.82
CA GLY A 209 2.46 1.16 -3.81
C GLY A 209 1.26 0.33 -4.30
N GLY A 210 0.19 0.97 -4.75
CA GLY A 210 -1.04 0.31 -5.16
C GLY A 210 -2.13 0.36 -4.09
N GLY A 211 -2.90 -0.69 -3.99
CA GLY A 211 -4.04 -0.84 -3.09
C GLY A 211 -5.18 -1.62 -3.74
N ILE A 212 -6.41 -1.18 -3.54
CA ILE A 212 -7.62 -1.83 -4.03
C ILE A 212 -7.68 -1.73 -5.57
N VAL A 213 -7.72 -2.87 -6.23
CA VAL A 213 -7.73 -2.95 -7.71
C VAL A 213 -8.96 -2.26 -8.29
N ASP A 214 -10.14 -2.46 -7.69
CA ASP A 214 -11.39 -1.87 -8.18
C ASP A 214 -11.35 -0.34 -8.22
N GLU A 215 -10.64 0.30 -7.31
CA GLU A 215 -10.43 1.75 -7.30
C GLU A 215 -9.61 2.21 -8.52
N ALA A 216 -8.55 1.46 -8.88
CA ALA A 216 -7.76 1.75 -10.08
C ALA A 216 -8.55 1.49 -11.36
N LEU A 217 -9.36 0.43 -11.42
CA LEU A 217 -10.26 0.15 -12.54
C LEU A 217 -11.27 1.28 -12.73
N GLN A 218 -11.84 1.79 -11.63
CA GLN A 218 -12.81 2.88 -11.68
C GLN A 218 -12.17 4.21 -12.13
N ILE A 219 -10.94 4.52 -11.70
CA ILE A 219 -10.21 5.69 -12.22
C ILE A 219 -9.87 5.52 -13.69
N ALA A 220 -9.48 4.32 -14.13
CA ALA A 220 -9.27 4.03 -15.55
C ALA A 220 -10.55 4.23 -16.36
N ASP A 221 -11.71 3.80 -15.84
CA ASP A 221 -13.03 3.99 -16.48
C ASP A 221 -13.43 5.46 -16.65
N TYR A 222 -12.93 6.36 -15.79
CA TYR A 222 -13.14 7.81 -15.96
C TYR A 222 -12.37 8.39 -17.15
N ILE A 223 -11.36 7.70 -17.67
CA ILE A 223 -10.40 8.24 -18.66
C ILE A 223 -10.46 7.49 -20.00
N LEU A 224 -10.65 6.18 -19.94
CA LEU A 224 -10.67 5.32 -21.13
C LEU A 224 -12.00 5.41 -21.87
N ASN A 225 -11.98 5.13 -23.18
CA ASN A 225 -13.23 5.01 -23.91
C ASN A 225 -13.93 3.69 -23.52
N LYS A 226 -15.24 3.70 -23.59
CA LYS A 226 -16.00 2.47 -23.40
C LYS A 226 -15.46 1.33 -24.26
N ASP A 227 -15.39 0.15 -23.68
CA ASP A 227 -14.85 -1.10 -24.26
C ASP A 227 -13.32 -1.14 -24.44
N ASP A 228 -12.58 -0.06 -24.14
CA ASP A 228 -11.12 -0.12 -24.05
C ASP A 228 -10.70 -1.13 -22.97
N VAL A 229 -9.72 -1.94 -23.29
CA VAL A 229 -9.18 -2.92 -22.33
C VAL A 229 -8.37 -2.18 -21.24
N ILE A 230 -8.63 -2.50 -19.97
CA ILE A 230 -7.85 -2.02 -18.84
C ILE A 230 -6.72 -2.99 -18.53
N LEU A 231 -7.04 -4.28 -18.41
CA LEU A 231 -6.06 -5.34 -18.13
C LEU A 231 -6.58 -6.72 -18.55
N TYR A 232 -5.66 -7.68 -18.60
CA TYR A 232 -5.96 -9.11 -18.64
C TYR A 232 -5.49 -9.74 -17.33
N GLU A 233 -6.35 -10.53 -16.67
CA GLU A 233 -6.00 -11.39 -15.55
C GLU A 233 -5.76 -12.81 -16.07
N VAL A 234 -4.68 -13.46 -15.67
CA VAL A 234 -4.32 -14.79 -16.13
C VAL A 234 -4.08 -15.70 -14.92
N ASP A 235 -4.87 -16.74 -14.77
CA ASP A 235 -4.73 -17.72 -13.69
C ASP A 235 -3.66 -18.79 -13.99
N LYS A 236 -3.38 -19.66 -13.03
CA LYS A 236 -2.42 -20.77 -13.15
C LYS A 236 -2.74 -21.79 -14.27
N ASN A 237 -3.97 -21.80 -14.77
CA ASN A 237 -4.42 -22.67 -15.88
C ASN A 237 -4.40 -21.95 -17.22
N ASN A 238 -3.83 -20.74 -17.30
CA ASN A 238 -3.86 -19.84 -18.45
C ASN A 238 -5.28 -19.41 -18.87
N LYS A 239 -6.24 -19.43 -17.94
CA LYS A 239 -7.55 -18.87 -18.18
C LYS A 239 -7.46 -17.36 -18.01
N GLU A 240 -7.92 -16.65 -19.05
CA GLU A 240 -7.91 -15.20 -19.06
C GLU A 240 -9.29 -14.63 -18.69
N LYS A 241 -9.25 -13.57 -17.89
CA LYS A 241 -10.36 -12.64 -17.67
C LYS A 241 -9.92 -11.28 -18.19
N VAL A 242 -10.81 -10.56 -18.84
CA VAL A 242 -10.54 -9.24 -19.42
C VAL A 242 -11.37 -8.20 -18.69
N GLU A 243 -10.69 -7.19 -18.14
CA GLU A 243 -11.36 -6.02 -17.59
C GLU A 243 -11.35 -4.89 -18.61
N LYS A 244 -12.51 -4.26 -18.80
CA LYS A 244 -12.73 -3.20 -19.78
C LYS A 244 -13.42 -2.00 -19.14
N ALA A 245 -13.20 -0.83 -19.73
CA ALA A 245 -13.95 0.36 -19.38
C ALA A 245 -15.44 0.16 -19.77
N GLU A 246 -16.32 0.49 -18.84
CA GLU A 246 -17.77 0.26 -18.99
C GLU A 246 -18.52 1.47 -19.53
N LYS A 247 -17.97 2.66 -19.33
CA LYS A 247 -18.63 3.94 -19.62
C LYS A 247 -17.80 4.80 -20.57
N ASP A 248 -18.45 5.80 -21.14
CA ASP A 248 -17.73 6.86 -21.85
C ASP A 248 -16.91 7.71 -20.86
N PRO A 249 -15.72 8.20 -21.27
CA PRO A 249 -14.85 8.93 -20.37
C PRO A 249 -15.45 10.25 -19.91
N ILE A 250 -15.21 10.60 -18.66
CA ILE A 250 -15.51 11.93 -18.11
C ILE A 250 -14.29 12.86 -18.15
N ILE A 251 -13.10 12.29 -18.36
CA ILE A 251 -11.85 13.02 -18.49
C ILE A 251 -11.33 12.84 -19.91
N ASP A 252 -11.47 13.87 -20.72
CA ASP A 252 -11.02 13.90 -22.11
C ASP A 252 -10.12 15.12 -22.35
N MET A 253 -8.89 15.02 -21.83
CA MET A 253 -7.85 16.03 -21.98
C MET A 253 -6.47 15.34 -21.96
N PRO A 254 -5.39 16.01 -22.40
CA PRO A 254 -4.03 15.46 -22.28
C PRO A 254 -3.66 15.10 -20.84
N ILE A 255 -3.11 13.91 -20.63
CA ILE A 255 -2.71 13.41 -19.32
C ILE A 255 -1.23 13.02 -19.34
N ILE A 256 -0.52 13.44 -18.30
CA ILE A 256 0.84 12.98 -17.98
C ILE A 256 0.79 12.23 -16.67
N LEU A 257 1.40 11.04 -16.62
CA LEU A 257 1.60 10.28 -15.38
C LEU A 257 3.02 10.48 -14.90
N LEU A 258 3.18 10.67 -13.59
CA LEU A 258 4.47 10.59 -12.91
C LEU A 258 4.61 9.24 -12.23
N THR A 259 5.71 8.54 -12.48
CA THR A 259 6.02 7.24 -11.87
C THR A 259 7.44 7.19 -11.34
N ASN A 260 7.67 6.32 -10.36
CA ASN A 260 9.01 5.98 -9.91
C ASN A 260 9.09 4.49 -9.52
N GLU A 261 10.24 4.06 -9.02
CA GLU A 261 10.52 2.68 -8.59
C GLU A 261 9.62 2.17 -7.46
N ASN A 262 8.90 3.06 -6.77
CA ASN A 262 7.92 2.72 -5.73
C ASN A 262 6.47 2.73 -6.24
N THR A 263 6.25 3.01 -7.52
CA THR A 263 4.95 2.87 -8.18
C THR A 263 4.69 1.40 -8.44
N ALA A 264 3.69 0.79 -7.80
CA ALA A 264 3.49 -0.65 -7.83
C ALA A 264 2.02 -1.08 -7.91
N SER A 265 1.78 -2.34 -8.34
CA SER A 265 0.47 -3.02 -8.28
C SER A 265 -0.64 -2.24 -8.98
N SER A 266 -1.71 -1.83 -8.29
CA SER A 266 -2.85 -1.07 -8.84
C SER A 266 -2.43 0.22 -9.56
N SER A 267 -1.33 0.86 -9.10
CA SER A 267 -0.74 2.00 -9.82
C SER A 267 -0.19 1.60 -11.19
N GLU A 268 0.38 0.40 -11.30
CA GLU A 268 0.89 -0.13 -12.57
C GLU A 268 -0.24 -0.56 -13.49
N ILE A 269 -1.37 -1.04 -12.94
CA ILE A 269 -2.59 -1.31 -13.71
C ILE A 269 -3.07 -0.01 -14.37
N LEU A 270 -3.23 1.05 -13.60
CA LEU A 270 -3.67 2.35 -14.11
C LEU A 270 -2.68 2.91 -15.15
N ALA A 271 -1.38 2.90 -14.83
CA ALA A 271 -0.35 3.41 -15.73
C ALA A 271 -0.28 2.64 -17.04
N GLY A 272 -0.31 1.30 -16.98
CA GLY A 272 -0.31 0.44 -18.17
C GLY A 272 -1.56 0.61 -19.03
N ALA A 273 -2.73 0.70 -18.37
CA ALA A 273 -4.00 0.91 -19.08
C ALA A 273 -4.02 2.24 -19.85
N LEU A 274 -3.60 3.33 -19.20
CA LEU A 274 -3.61 4.65 -19.85
C LEU A 274 -2.53 4.79 -20.93
N LYS A 275 -1.35 4.23 -20.69
CA LYS A 275 -0.26 4.23 -21.68
C LYS A 275 -0.63 3.44 -22.92
N ASP A 276 -1.06 2.19 -22.78
CA ASP A 276 -1.32 1.29 -23.89
C ASP A 276 -2.52 1.70 -24.74
N ASN A 277 -3.52 2.38 -24.15
CA ASN A 277 -4.63 2.99 -24.87
C ASN A 277 -4.31 4.40 -25.42
N GLY A 278 -3.07 4.89 -25.25
CA GLY A 278 -2.66 6.18 -25.77
C GLY A 278 -3.30 7.40 -25.09
N LYS A 279 -3.84 7.22 -23.88
CA LYS A 279 -4.50 8.29 -23.12
C LYS A 279 -3.54 9.12 -22.28
N ALA A 280 -2.39 8.56 -21.90
CA ALA A 280 -1.38 9.26 -21.13
C ALA A 280 0.05 8.91 -21.58
N LYS A 281 0.96 9.84 -21.31
CA LYS A 281 2.41 9.60 -21.37
C LYS A 281 2.98 9.54 -19.97
N ILE A 282 3.99 8.69 -19.79
CA ILE A 282 4.64 8.47 -18.50
C ILE A 282 5.98 9.18 -18.44
N VAL A 283 6.19 9.97 -17.40
CA VAL A 283 7.43 10.66 -17.08
C VAL A 283 7.95 10.19 -15.73
N GLY A 284 9.23 10.01 -15.59
CA GLY A 284 9.88 9.62 -14.35
C GLY A 284 10.80 8.44 -14.51
N THR A 285 10.71 7.47 -13.63
CA THR A 285 11.50 6.25 -13.72
C THR A 285 10.60 5.03 -13.81
N LYS A 286 11.19 3.90 -14.18
CA LYS A 286 10.54 2.60 -14.30
C LYS A 286 9.85 2.21 -13.01
N THR A 287 8.66 1.61 -13.11
CA THR A 287 7.87 1.17 -11.98
C THR A 287 8.41 -0.11 -11.35
N TYR A 288 7.85 -0.50 -10.20
CA TYR A 288 8.33 -1.58 -9.35
C TYR A 288 8.29 -2.96 -10.01
N GLY A 289 7.21 -3.29 -10.71
CA GLY A 289 7.02 -4.61 -11.32
C GLY A 289 6.30 -5.62 -10.44
N LYS A 290 5.24 -5.22 -9.74
CA LYS A 290 4.32 -6.12 -9.04
C LYS A 290 3.10 -6.40 -9.92
N GLY A 291 3.21 -7.34 -10.82
CA GLY A 291 2.17 -7.72 -11.78
C GLY A 291 1.38 -8.97 -11.37
N VAL A 292 1.10 -9.15 -10.08
CA VAL A 292 0.36 -10.29 -9.52
C VAL A 292 -0.77 -9.83 -8.62
N ILE A 293 -1.83 -10.63 -8.57
CA ILE A 293 -3.02 -10.41 -7.77
C ILE A 293 -3.05 -11.45 -6.65
N GLN A 294 -3.31 -11.00 -5.44
CA GLN A 294 -3.54 -11.86 -4.28
C GLN A 294 -5.04 -11.97 -3.99
N GLN A 295 -5.47 -13.17 -3.64
CA GLN A 295 -6.77 -13.41 -3.03
C GLN A 295 -6.59 -13.63 -1.53
N LEU A 296 -7.49 -13.05 -0.73
CA LEU A 296 -7.59 -13.34 0.69
C LEU A 296 -8.66 -14.42 0.89
N LEU A 297 -8.25 -15.58 1.36
CA LEU A 297 -9.13 -16.69 1.71
C LEU A 297 -9.26 -16.72 3.23
N THR A 298 -10.44 -16.37 3.74
CA THR A 298 -10.73 -16.48 5.18
C THR A 298 -11.10 -17.93 5.52
N LEU A 299 -10.43 -18.49 6.52
CA LEU A 299 -10.66 -19.86 6.96
C LEU A 299 -11.71 -19.92 8.08
N PRO A 300 -12.33 -21.10 8.31
CA PRO A 300 -13.41 -21.23 9.32
C PRO A 300 -12.98 -20.91 10.76
N ASP A 301 -11.68 -21.00 11.07
CA ASP A 301 -11.13 -20.65 12.39
C ASP A 301 -10.90 -19.14 12.57
N GLY A 302 -11.13 -18.34 11.52
CA GLY A 302 -10.95 -16.89 11.51
C GLY A 302 -9.56 -16.45 11.05
N SER A 303 -8.65 -17.38 10.77
CA SER A 303 -7.37 -17.07 10.13
C SER A 303 -7.53 -16.80 8.62
N GLY A 304 -6.49 -16.32 7.96
CA GLY A 304 -6.49 -16.05 6.53
C GLY A 304 -5.29 -16.63 5.81
N LEU A 305 -5.51 -16.94 4.54
CA LEU A 305 -4.48 -17.19 3.57
C LEU A 305 -4.58 -16.13 2.48
N LYS A 306 -3.61 -15.23 2.43
CA LYS A 306 -3.41 -14.35 1.29
C LYS A 306 -2.52 -15.10 0.30
N ILE A 307 -3.03 -15.36 -0.90
CA ILE A 307 -2.35 -16.19 -1.89
C ILE A 307 -2.31 -15.51 -3.24
N THR A 308 -1.14 -15.52 -3.87
CA THR A 308 -0.99 -15.10 -5.27
C THR A 308 -1.70 -16.09 -6.17
N SER A 309 -2.74 -15.62 -6.85
CA SER A 309 -3.65 -16.46 -7.66
C SER A 309 -3.58 -16.16 -9.15
N GLU A 310 -3.27 -14.93 -9.53
CA GLU A 310 -3.30 -14.47 -10.90
C GLU A 310 -2.14 -13.54 -11.20
N GLU A 311 -1.77 -13.48 -12.47
CA GLU A 311 -0.87 -12.48 -13.04
C GLU A 311 -1.69 -11.55 -13.94
N TYR A 312 -1.39 -10.27 -13.94
CA TYR A 312 -2.04 -9.35 -14.88
C TYR A 312 -1.08 -8.84 -15.96
N LEU A 313 -1.67 -8.63 -17.14
CA LEU A 313 -0.99 -8.08 -18.30
C LEU A 313 -1.65 -6.76 -18.68
N THR A 314 -0.86 -5.85 -19.26
CA THR A 314 -1.38 -4.60 -19.83
C THR A 314 -2.31 -4.85 -21.02
N PRO A 315 -3.05 -3.83 -21.51
CA PRO A 315 -3.85 -3.98 -22.72
C PRO A 315 -3.08 -4.53 -23.93
N ASN A 316 -1.81 -4.17 -24.08
CA ASN A 316 -0.94 -4.71 -25.13
C ASN A 316 -0.32 -6.09 -24.76
N ARG A 317 -0.82 -6.73 -23.71
CA ARG A 317 -0.37 -8.03 -23.21
C ARG A 317 1.09 -8.04 -22.71
N THR A 318 1.59 -6.88 -22.30
CA THR A 318 2.91 -6.77 -21.72
C THR A 318 2.89 -7.26 -20.28
N LYS A 319 3.84 -8.12 -19.96
CA LYS A 319 4.04 -8.63 -18.61
C LYS A 319 4.62 -7.52 -17.72
N ILE A 320 4.01 -7.31 -16.55
CA ILE A 320 4.48 -6.34 -15.56
C ILE A 320 5.28 -7.02 -14.46
N ASN A 321 4.88 -8.23 -14.06
CA ASN A 321 5.48 -8.93 -12.94
C ASN A 321 7.00 -9.13 -13.14
N LYS A 322 7.80 -8.62 -12.20
CA LYS A 322 9.27 -8.59 -12.21
C LYS A 322 9.89 -7.79 -13.39
N VAL A 323 9.06 -7.04 -14.11
CA VAL A 323 9.51 -6.24 -15.26
C VAL A 323 9.27 -4.74 -15.03
N GLY A 324 8.06 -4.39 -14.56
CA GLY A 324 7.63 -2.99 -14.42
C GLY A 324 7.23 -2.34 -15.75
N ILE A 325 6.84 -1.07 -15.68
CA ILE A 325 6.47 -0.25 -16.83
C ILE A 325 7.55 0.80 -17.04
N GLU A 326 8.10 0.84 -18.25
CA GLU A 326 9.06 1.88 -18.63
C GLU A 326 8.35 3.21 -18.89
N PRO A 327 8.91 4.34 -18.43
CA PRO A 327 8.39 5.65 -18.80
C PRO A 327 8.58 5.93 -20.30
N ASP A 328 7.76 6.85 -20.84
CA ASP A 328 7.98 7.38 -22.20
C ASP A 328 9.15 8.38 -22.20
N GLU A 329 9.32 9.10 -21.11
CA GLU A 329 10.42 10.02 -20.86
C GLU A 329 11.09 9.69 -19.52
N GLU A 330 12.28 9.09 -19.58
CA GLU A 330 13.05 8.82 -18.38
C GLU A 330 13.66 10.10 -17.83
N VAL A 331 13.24 10.45 -16.62
CA VAL A 331 13.77 11.61 -15.89
C VAL A 331 14.07 11.18 -14.45
N LYS A 332 15.31 11.34 -14.03
CA LYS A 332 15.76 11.07 -12.67
C LYS A 332 15.75 12.35 -11.84
N LEU A 333 15.49 12.19 -10.54
CA LEU A 333 15.71 13.27 -9.59
C LEU A 333 17.21 13.55 -9.46
N PRO A 334 17.62 14.79 -9.13
CA PRO A 334 19.01 15.12 -8.86
C PRO A 334 19.57 14.28 -7.70
N ASP A 335 20.86 13.96 -7.75
CA ASP A 335 21.57 13.22 -6.67
C ASP A 335 21.54 13.96 -5.32
N SER A 336 21.26 15.26 -5.32
CA SER A 336 21.06 16.08 -4.12
C SER A 336 19.77 15.74 -3.36
N VAL A 337 18.76 15.19 -4.04
CA VAL A 337 17.51 14.76 -3.43
C VAL A 337 17.74 13.43 -2.69
N LYS A 338 17.78 13.49 -1.36
CA LYS A 338 18.00 12.31 -0.50
C LYS A 338 16.71 11.64 -0.04
N ASN A 339 15.59 12.34 -0.09
CA ASN A 339 14.30 11.83 0.31
C ASN A 339 13.29 11.97 -0.84
N VAL A 340 13.02 10.86 -1.50
CA VAL A 340 12.06 10.77 -2.63
C VAL A 340 10.60 10.96 -2.21
N LEU A 341 10.31 10.85 -0.89
CA LEU A 341 8.97 11.09 -0.35
C LEU A 341 8.68 12.58 -0.11
N LYS A 342 9.71 13.41 -0.11
CA LYS A 342 9.58 14.86 0.11
C LYS A 342 10.56 15.61 -0.79
N VAL A 343 10.13 15.82 -2.03
CA VAL A 343 10.92 16.57 -3.02
C VAL A 343 10.43 18.01 -3.05
N GLU A 344 11.36 18.97 -2.91
CA GLU A 344 11.01 20.38 -3.07
C GLU A 344 10.76 20.68 -4.56
N GLU A 345 9.75 21.50 -4.87
CA GLU A 345 9.33 21.79 -6.25
C GLU A 345 10.47 22.28 -7.15
N LYS A 346 11.42 23.07 -6.58
CA LYS A 346 12.61 23.56 -7.33
C LYS A 346 13.57 22.45 -7.76
N ASP A 347 13.58 21.32 -7.04
CA ASP A 347 14.47 20.16 -7.27
C ASP A 347 13.72 19.00 -7.97
N ASP A 348 12.40 19.15 -8.20
CA ASP A 348 11.58 18.13 -8.83
C ASP A 348 11.65 18.20 -10.37
N THR A 349 12.76 17.70 -10.90
CA THR A 349 13.00 17.61 -12.35
C THR A 349 11.96 16.80 -13.10
N GLN A 350 11.37 15.79 -12.43
CA GLN A 350 10.31 14.96 -13.01
C GLN A 350 9.02 15.75 -13.18
N LEU A 351 8.58 16.48 -12.15
CA LEU A 351 7.41 17.37 -12.23
C LEU A 351 7.63 18.49 -13.25
N GLN A 352 8.81 19.09 -13.29
CA GLN A 352 9.14 20.12 -14.29
C GLN A 352 9.00 19.60 -15.71
N LYS A 353 9.48 18.37 -15.99
CA LYS A 353 9.34 17.74 -17.30
C LYS A 353 7.86 17.41 -17.62
N ALA A 354 7.10 16.92 -16.64
CA ALA A 354 5.68 16.68 -16.80
C ALA A 354 4.92 17.96 -17.14
N ILE A 355 5.23 19.08 -16.48
CA ILE A 355 4.65 20.41 -16.78
C ILE A 355 5.01 20.84 -18.19
N GLU A 356 6.26 20.64 -18.64
CA GLU A 356 6.67 20.96 -20.01
C GLU A 356 5.84 20.19 -21.06
N MET A 357 5.61 18.90 -20.82
CA MET A 357 4.87 18.02 -21.74
C MET A 357 3.36 18.22 -21.69
N ALA A 358 2.83 18.76 -20.60
CA ALA A 358 1.39 19.01 -20.40
C ALA A 358 0.90 20.35 -20.97
N LYS A 359 1.79 21.18 -21.50
CA LYS A 359 1.49 22.53 -22.09
C LYS A 359 0.67 22.44 -23.36
#